data_da39a755363751d0c5c3b3b999bc6f26
#
_entry.id   da39a755363751d0c5c3b3b999bc6f26
#
_cell.length_a   1.000
_cell.length_b   1.000
_cell.length_c   1.000
_cell.angle_alpha   90.00
_cell.angle_beta   90.00
_cell.angle_gamma   90.00
#
_symmetry.space_group_name_H-M   'P 1'
#
loop_
_entity.id
_entity.type
_entity.pdbx_description
1 polymer ?
#
loop_
_entity_poly.entity_id
_entity_poly.type
_entity_poly.pdbx_seq_one_letter_code
_entity_poly.pdbx_strand_id
1 'polypeptide(L)'
;MVLGAIQEVEQALPFALRGVDCDNGSEFINWNLQAWRQGKNIELTRGRPYKKDDNAHVEQKNWTHVRKLLGWDRYDSVAAVEAINDLYRQELRWLLNLYPPSVKMVKKTRVGSKLRRVYDAP
;
A
#
# COMPACT_ATOMS: atom_id res chain seq x y z
N MET A 1 -12.70 -7.56 8.37
CA MET A 1 -12.59 -6.63 7.22
C MET A 1 -11.22 -6.62 6.61
N VAL A 2 -10.17 -6.27 7.35
CA VAL A 2 -8.80 -6.27 6.82
C VAL A 2 -8.35 -7.65 6.35
N LEU A 3 -8.61 -8.68 7.13
CA LEU A 3 -8.26 -10.05 6.77
C LEU A 3 -8.92 -10.47 5.45
N GLY A 4 -10.21 -10.18 5.27
CA GLY A 4 -10.92 -10.51 4.05
C GLY A 4 -10.32 -9.82 2.81
N ALA A 5 -9.93 -8.55 2.95
CA ALA A 5 -9.28 -7.80 1.88
C ALA A 5 -7.91 -8.40 1.51
N ILE A 6 -7.11 -8.77 2.50
CA ILE A 6 -5.80 -9.39 2.27
C ILE A 6 -5.95 -10.76 1.62
N GLN A 7 -6.93 -11.56 2.04
CA GLN A 7 -7.22 -12.86 1.44
C GLN A 7 -7.65 -12.73 -0.02
N GLU A 8 -8.45 -11.72 -0.35
CA GLU A 8 -8.84 -11.43 -1.73
C GLU A 8 -7.62 -11.10 -2.60
N VAL A 9 -6.71 -10.27 -2.10
CA VAL A 9 -5.47 -9.94 -2.79
C VAL A 9 -4.59 -11.18 -2.97
N GLU A 10 -4.45 -12.01 -1.94
CA GLU A 10 -3.68 -13.24 -2.00
C GLU A 10 -4.16 -14.16 -3.12
N GLN A 11 -5.47 -14.35 -3.24
CA GLN A 11 -6.06 -15.19 -4.29
C GLN A 11 -5.86 -14.62 -5.69
N ALA A 12 -5.79 -13.29 -5.82
CA ALA A 12 -5.60 -12.63 -7.10
C ALA A 12 -4.13 -12.57 -7.55
N LEU A 13 -3.17 -12.82 -6.66
CA LEU A 13 -1.75 -12.78 -6.99
C LEU A 13 -1.33 -14.00 -7.80
N PRO A 14 -0.46 -13.84 -8.82
CA PRO A 14 0.08 -14.95 -9.59
C PRO A 14 1.22 -15.69 -8.88
N PHE A 15 1.53 -15.33 -7.64
CA PHE A 15 2.59 -15.92 -6.82
C PHE A 15 2.13 -16.01 -5.37
N ALA A 16 2.86 -16.75 -4.55
CA ALA A 16 2.54 -16.88 -3.12
C ALA A 16 2.85 -15.57 -2.37
N LEU A 17 1.91 -15.13 -1.54
CA LEU A 17 2.11 -13.98 -0.67
C LEU A 17 3.07 -14.36 0.47
N ARG A 18 4.16 -13.63 0.61
CA ARG A 18 5.19 -13.90 1.62
C ARG A 18 5.16 -12.95 2.81
N GLY A 19 4.72 -11.74 2.60
CA GLY A 19 4.71 -10.73 3.65
C GLY A 19 3.72 -9.63 3.38
N VAL A 20 3.31 -8.97 4.46
CA VAL A 20 2.46 -7.78 4.43
C VAL A 20 3.11 -6.73 5.31
N ASP A 21 3.29 -5.54 4.77
CA ASP A 21 3.77 -4.37 5.51
C ASP A 21 2.62 -3.39 5.70
N CYS A 22 2.40 -2.96 6.93
CA CYS A 22 1.32 -2.05 7.27
C CYS A 22 1.78 -0.98 8.26
N ASP A 23 0.99 0.06 8.39
CA ASP A 23 1.21 1.06 9.40
C ASP A 23 0.84 0.53 10.80
N ASN A 24 0.93 1.38 11.83
CA ASN A 24 0.61 1.00 13.21
C ASN A 24 -0.89 1.18 13.54
N GLY A 25 -1.77 1.00 12.56
CA GLY A 25 -3.22 1.10 12.76
C GLY A 25 -3.78 -0.04 13.61
N SER A 26 -4.77 0.28 14.42
CA SER A 26 -5.44 -0.71 15.29
C SER A 26 -6.17 -1.81 14.52
N GLU A 27 -6.59 -1.53 13.30
CA GLU A 27 -7.25 -2.48 12.40
C GLU A 27 -6.38 -3.68 12.04
N PHE A 28 -5.06 -3.56 12.18
CA PHE A 28 -4.11 -4.65 11.93
C PHE A 28 -3.78 -5.46 13.18
N ILE A 29 -4.33 -5.06 14.34
CA ILE A 29 -4.10 -5.73 15.63
C ILE A 29 -5.34 -6.57 15.95
N ASN A 30 -5.45 -7.75 15.34
CA ASN A 30 -6.52 -8.68 15.70
C ASN A 30 -6.03 -10.13 15.59
N TRP A 31 -6.69 -10.97 16.39
CA TRP A 31 -6.32 -12.38 16.50
C TRP A 31 -6.58 -13.18 15.21
N ASN A 32 -7.60 -12.83 14.48
CA ASN A 32 -7.93 -13.53 13.23
C ASN A 32 -6.84 -13.33 12.18
N LEU A 33 -6.35 -12.10 12.04
CA LEU A 33 -5.25 -11.79 11.14
C LEU A 33 -3.96 -12.49 11.57
N GLN A 34 -3.64 -12.49 12.86
CA GLN A 34 -2.45 -13.16 13.39
C GLN A 34 -2.51 -14.67 13.18
N ALA A 35 -3.64 -15.29 13.47
CA ALA A 35 -3.83 -16.72 13.28
C ALA A 35 -3.71 -17.13 11.81
N TRP A 36 -4.32 -16.35 10.92
CA TRP A 36 -4.26 -16.61 9.48
C TRP A 36 -2.83 -16.52 8.95
N ARG A 37 -2.09 -15.46 9.29
CA ARG A 37 -0.72 -15.29 8.82
C ARG A 37 0.23 -16.37 9.34
N GLN A 38 0.07 -16.79 10.59
CA GLN A 38 0.88 -17.85 11.18
C GLN A 38 0.62 -19.20 10.51
N GLY A 39 -0.64 -19.51 10.21
CA GLY A 39 -1.01 -20.73 9.50
C GLY A 39 -0.46 -20.81 8.08
N LYS A 40 -0.26 -19.66 7.43
CA LYS A 40 0.28 -19.56 6.07
C LYS A 40 1.76 -19.18 6.00
N ASN A 41 2.40 -19.00 7.14
CA ASN A 41 3.79 -18.58 7.25
C ASN A 41 4.08 -17.26 6.52
N ILE A 42 3.17 -16.29 6.66
CA ILE A 42 3.27 -14.96 6.09
C ILE A 42 3.88 -14.01 7.12
N GLU A 43 4.89 -13.26 6.73
CA GLU A 43 5.50 -12.24 7.58
C GLU A 43 4.62 -11.00 7.64
N LEU A 44 4.38 -10.50 8.85
CA LEU A 44 3.66 -9.25 9.06
C LEU A 44 4.58 -8.24 9.72
N THR A 45 4.85 -7.13 9.04
CA THR A 45 5.64 -6.02 9.57
C THR A 45 4.75 -4.80 9.79
N ARG A 46 5.02 -4.07 10.87
CA ARG A 46 4.30 -2.85 11.22
C ARG A 46 5.26 -1.73 11.56
N GLY A 47 4.83 -0.50 11.31
CA GLY A 47 5.53 0.68 11.77
C GLY A 47 5.64 0.69 13.30
N ARG A 48 6.80 1.10 13.81
CA ARG A 48 7.01 1.23 15.25
C ARG A 48 6.30 2.47 15.79
N PRO A 49 5.79 2.46 17.03
CA PRO A 49 5.22 3.64 17.65
C PRO A 49 6.21 4.81 17.61
N TYR A 50 5.72 6.00 17.28
CA TYR A 50 6.50 7.25 17.22
C TYR A 50 7.64 7.27 16.20
N LYS A 51 7.72 6.29 15.31
CA LYS A 51 8.70 6.24 14.22
C LYS A 51 8.01 6.50 12.89
N LYS A 52 7.82 7.77 12.54
CA LYS A 52 7.10 8.19 11.32
C LYS A 52 7.75 7.69 10.04
N ASP A 53 9.05 7.55 10.02
CA ASP A 53 9.78 7.08 8.84
C ASP A 53 9.43 5.65 8.45
N ASP A 54 9.00 4.83 9.41
CA ASP A 54 8.57 3.45 9.16
C ASP A 54 7.30 3.40 8.27
N ASN A 55 6.48 4.46 8.28
CA ASN A 55 5.22 4.54 7.51
C ASN A 55 5.36 5.29 6.18
N ALA A 56 6.53 5.84 5.88
CA ALA A 56 6.72 6.73 4.73
C ALA A 56 6.31 6.06 3.40
N HIS A 57 6.62 4.79 3.22
CA HIS A 57 6.29 4.05 2.01
C HIS A 57 4.77 3.84 1.85
N VAL A 58 4.09 3.45 2.91
CA VAL A 58 2.64 3.27 2.92
C VAL A 58 1.92 4.59 2.65
N GLU A 59 2.35 5.66 3.30
CA GLU A 59 1.79 7.00 3.10
C GLU A 59 1.98 7.51 1.67
N GLN A 60 3.16 7.31 1.09
CA GLN A 60 3.43 7.68 -0.29
C GLN A 60 2.52 6.93 -1.25
N LYS A 61 2.32 5.65 -1.07
CA LYS A 61 1.44 4.84 -1.92
C LYS A 61 -0.03 5.21 -1.75
N ASN A 62 -0.45 5.51 -0.53
CA ASN A 62 -1.79 6.02 -0.29
C ASN A 62 -2.03 7.35 -1.01
N TRP A 63 -1.05 8.27 -0.99
CA TRP A 63 -1.15 9.53 -1.73
C TRP A 63 -1.27 9.28 -3.23
N THR A 64 -0.36 8.52 -3.83
CA THR A 64 -0.31 8.34 -5.29
C THR A 64 -1.45 7.50 -5.84
N HIS A 65 -1.87 6.45 -5.13
CA HIS A 65 -2.86 5.49 -5.64
C HIS A 65 -4.28 5.72 -5.12
N VAL A 66 -4.46 6.51 -4.10
CA VAL A 66 -5.78 6.77 -3.52
C VAL A 66 -6.11 8.25 -3.55
N ARG A 67 -5.39 9.07 -2.83
CA ARG A 67 -5.73 10.49 -2.65
C ARG A 67 -5.62 11.32 -3.93
N LYS A 68 -4.60 11.08 -4.71
CA LYS A 68 -4.41 11.76 -6.00
C LYS A 68 -5.46 11.37 -7.03
N LEU A 69 -5.94 10.14 -7.01
CA LEU A 69 -6.97 9.66 -7.94
C LEU A 69 -8.39 10.00 -7.50
N LEU A 70 -8.72 9.82 -6.22
CA LEU A 70 -10.07 9.99 -5.69
C LEU A 70 -10.33 11.37 -5.09
N GLY A 71 -9.27 12.14 -4.77
CA GLY A 71 -9.40 13.44 -4.13
C GLY A 71 -9.76 13.31 -2.66
N TRP A 72 -10.36 14.38 -2.12
CA TRP A 72 -10.74 14.50 -0.72
C TRP A 72 -12.25 14.41 -0.50
N ASP A 73 -13.00 14.11 -1.55
CA ASP A 73 -14.45 13.95 -1.45
C ASP A 73 -14.83 12.77 -0.58
N ARG A 74 -15.99 12.88 0.03
CA ARG A 74 -16.51 11.82 0.89
C ARG A 74 -17.38 10.87 0.08
N TYR A 75 -16.98 9.61 0.03
CA TYR A 75 -17.68 8.54 -0.69
C TYR A 75 -18.36 7.61 0.32
N ASP A 76 -19.55 7.97 0.80
CA ASP A 76 -20.24 7.25 1.87
C ASP A 76 -21.49 6.46 1.41
N SER A 77 -21.87 6.53 0.15
CA SER A 77 -22.92 5.66 -0.38
C SER A 77 -22.37 4.27 -0.71
N VAL A 78 -23.21 3.24 -0.52
CA VAL A 78 -22.82 1.85 -0.82
C VAL A 78 -22.49 1.70 -2.31
N ALA A 79 -23.26 2.31 -3.19
CA ALA A 79 -23.03 2.25 -4.64
C ALA A 79 -21.69 2.88 -5.02
N ALA A 80 -21.31 4.01 -4.41
CA ALA A 80 -20.03 4.66 -4.66
C ALA A 80 -18.86 3.80 -4.21
N VAL A 81 -18.94 3.20 -3.03
CA VAL A 81 -17.90 2.31 -2.48
C VAL A 81 -17.74 1.07 -3.37
N GLU A 82 -18.82 0.46 -3.79
CA GLU A 82 -18.77 -0.69 -4.71
C GLU A 82 -18.14 -0.36 -6.05
N ALA A 83 -18.48 0.80 -6.63
CA ALA A 83 -17.90 1.26 -7.88
C ALA A 83 -16.39 1.49 -7.76
N ILE A 84 -15.93 2.10 -6.67
CA ILE A 84 -14.50 2.31 -6.39
C ILE A 84 -13.79 0.97 -6.23
N ASN A 85 -14.34 0.05 -5.47
CA ASN A 85 -13.77 -1.28 -5.27
C ASN A 85 -13.63 -2.05 -6.58
N ASP A 86 -14.65 -2.01 -7.44
CA ASP A 86 -14.59 -2.65 -8.76
C ASP A 86 -13.52 -2.03 -9.65
N LEU A 87 -13.39 -0.70 -9.64
CA LEU A 87 -12.35 -0.01 -10.39
C LEU A 87 -10.95 -0.45 -9.95
N TYR A 88 -10.69 -0.56 -8.65
CA TYR A 88 -9.39 -1.02 -8.13
C TYR A 88 -9.15 -2.51 -8.38
N ARG A 89 -10.18 -3.35 -8.35
CA ARG A 89 -10.04 -4.79 -8.63
C ARG A 89 -9.70 -5.08 -10.09
N GLN A 90 -10.20 -4.26 -11.02
CA GLN A 90 -10.10 -4.49 -12.46
C GLN A 90 -9.08 -3.55 -13.11
N GLU A 91 -9.52 -2.40 -13.57
CA GLU A 91 -8.72 -1.52 -14.42
C GLU A 91 -7.50 -0.96 -13.68
N LEU A 92 -7.67 -0.41 -12.49
CA LEU A 92 -6.58 0.23 -11.76
C LEU A 92 -5.54 -0.78 -11.28
N ARG A 93 -5.94 -2.00 -10.96
CA ARG A 93 -4.99 -3.05 -10.58
C ARG A 93 -3.95 -3.29 -11.66
N TRP A 94 -4.39 -3.43 -12.89
CA TRP A 94 -3.50 -3.64 -14.02
C TRP A 94 -2.72 -2.39 -14.41
N LEU A 95 -3.40 -1.25 -14.45
CA LEU A 95 -2.77 0.02 -14.79
C LEU A 95 -1.64 0.37 -13.82
N LEU A 96 -1.91 0.34 -12.51
CA LEU A 96 -0.94 0.77 -11.49
C LEU A 96 0.22 -0.21 -11.30
N ASN A 97 0.02 -1.49 -11.59
CA ASN A 97 1.07 -2.49 -11.39
C ASN A 97 1.93 -2.74 -12.63
N LEU A 98 1.42 -2.51 -13.82
CA LEU A 98 2.10 -2.88 -15.05
C LEU A 98 2.62 -1.72 -15.89
N TYR A 99 1.97 -0.56 -15.83
CA TYR A 99 2.28 0.53 -16.75
C TYR A 99 3.17 1.65 -16.17
N PRO A 100 2.92 2.21 -14.98
CA PRO A 100 3.78 3.28 -14.48
C PRO A 100 5.16 2.76 -14.10
N PRO A 101 6.23 3.27 -14.72
CA PRO A 101 7.58 2.87 -14.31
C PRO A 101 7.88 3.41 -12.91
N SER A 102 8.59 2.62 -12.13
CA SER A 102 9.12 3.05 -10.85
C SER A 102 10.60 3.33 -10.97
N VAL A 103 11.04 4.45 -10.41
CA VAL A 103 12.46 4.79 -10.33
C VAL A 103 12.91 4.72 -8.87
N LYS A 104 14.09 4.18 -8.67
CA LYS A 104 14.69 4.08 -7.36
C LYS A 104 15.64 5.24 -7.14
N MET A 105 15.52 5.91 -6.02
CA MET A 105 16.44 6.99 -5.65
C MET A 105 17.80 6.38 -5.29
N VAL A 106 18.81 6.71 -6.07
CA VAL A 106 20.17 6.20 -5.90
C VAL A 106 20.99 7.09 -4.99
N LYS A 107 20.83 8.41 -5.10
CA LYS A 107 21.62 9.37 -4.35
C LYS A 107 20.80 10.58 -3.96
N LYS A 108 21.04 11.06 -2.75
CA LYS A 108 20.43 12.27 -2.20
C LYS A 108 21.55 13.17 -1.67
N THR A 109 21.68 14.34 -2.23
CA THR A 109 22.73 15.29 -1.86
C THR A 109 22.12 16.62 -1.50
N ARG A 110 22.60 17.25 -0.43
CA ARG A 110 22.18 18.59 -0.03
C ARG A 110 23.23 19.60 -0.48
N VAL A 111 22.79 20.60 -1.25
CA VAL A 111 23.64 21.73 -1.67
C VAL A 111 22.97 23.00 -1.17
N GLY A 112 23.49 23.55 -0.06
CA GLY A 112 22.86 24.69 0.61
C GLY A 112 21.48 24.36 1.13
N SER A 113 20.47 25.14 0.75
CA SER A 113 19.06 24.91 1.11
C SER A 113 18.34 23.93 0.17
N LYS A 114 18.95 23.56 -0.93
CA LYS A 114 18.35 22.69 -1.95
C LYS A 114 18.75 21.23 -1.77
N LEU A 115 17.78 20.36 -2.00
CA LEU A 115 17.96 18.92 -1.97
C LEU A 115 18.00 18.40 -3.39
N ARG A 116 19.12 17.76 -3.78
CA ARG A 116 19.28 17.15 -5.08
C ARG A 116 19.11 15.64 -4.98
N ARG A 117 18.20 15.08 -5.78
CA ARG A 117 17.95 13.64 -5.83
C ARG A 117 18.36 13.09 -7.18
N VAL A 118 19.01 11.94 -7.17
CA VAL A 118 19.39 11.21 -8.38
C VAL A 118 18.68 9.88 -8.38
N TYR A 119 18.02 9.56 -9.48
CA TYR A 119 17.26 8.33 -9.65
C TYR A 119 17.95 7.44 -10.69
N ASP A 120 17.75 6.12 -10.57
CA ASP A 120 18.16 5.19 -11.61
C ASP A 120 17.23 5.32 -12.83
N ALA A 121 17.63 4.73 -13.96
CA ALA A 121 16.77 4.67 -15.14
C ALA A 121 15.58 3.73 -14.87
N PRO A 122 14.36 4.08 -15.34
CA PRO A 122 13.19 3.21 -15.22
C PRO A 122 13.35 1.93 -16.04
#